data_210d60c2b1a246c033c53ac05c8cd6a1
#
_entry.id   210d60c2b1a246c033c53ac05c8cd6a1
#
_cell.length_a   1.000
_cell.length_b   1.000
_cell.length_c   1.000
_cell.angle_alpha   90.00
_cell.angle_beta   90.00
_cell.angle_gamma   90.00
#
_symmetry.space_group_name_H-M   'P 1'
#
loop_
_entity.id
_entity.type
_entity.pdbx_description
1 polymer ?
#
loop_
_entity_poly.entity_id
_entity_poly.type
_entity_poly.pdbx_seq_one_letter_code
_entity_poly.pdbx_strand_id
1 'polypeptide(L)'
;MTNSLIKPYSNRITGLLESLIGTEDPDDMMLEIMDKLSDTVTPIPDLGNFYTFVYKAETPNETYDVHPLIAAMEYTPFGFKGFSYHWNRMRNYNFNGVVGQLYYVNRDELDELRTIPYQKFVLNN
;
A
#
# COMPACT_ATOMS: atom_id res chain seq x y z
N MET A 1 -7.81 24.93 12.49
CA MET A 1 -7.73 24.36 12.04
C MET A 1 -8.01 23.65 11.29
N THR A 2 -8.13 23.76 10.77
CA THR A 2 -8.45 22.91 10.19
C THR A 2 -8.02 21.61 10.27
N ASN A 3 -7.50 21.20 11.20
CA ASN A 3 -7.19 19.92 11.36
C ASN A 3 -8.26 18.97 11.19
N SER A 4 -9.43 19.36 11.34
CA SER A 4 -10.56 18.47 11.13
C SER A 4 -10.60 17.96 9.71
N LEU A 5 -9.96 18.64 8.79
CA LEU A 5 -9.94 18.18 7.43
C LEU A 5 -9.16 16.90 7.27
N ILE A 6 -8.29 16.60 8.22
CA ILE A 6 -7.50 15.41 8.12
C ILE A 6 -8.22 14.22 8.69
N LYS A 7 -9.17 14.48 9.54
CA LYS A 7 -9.82 13.42 10.26
C LYS A 7 -10.47 12.34 9.40
N PRO A 8 -11.12 12.67 8.29
CA PRO A 8 -11.73 11.62 7.50
C PRO A 8 -10.76 10.54 7.04
N TYR A 9 -9.47 10.90 6.96
CA TYR A 9 -8.49 9.95 6.49
C TYR A 9 -7.63 9.38 7.60
N SER A 10 -7.92 9.77 8.87
CA SER A 10 -7.12 9.30 9.96
C SER A 10 -7.43 7.86 10.24
N ASN A 11 -6.49 7.04 10.01
CA ASN A 11 -6.46 5.61 10.37
C ASN A 11 -7.78 4.87 10.14
N ARG A 12 -8.16 4.75 8.88
CA ARG A 12 -9.35 4.01 8.46
C ARG A 12 -9.22 2.52 8.72
N ILE A 13 -8.01 2.04 9.05
CA ILE A 13 -7.76 0.63 9.23
C ILE A 13 -7.56 0.23 10.69
N THR A 14 -7.68 1.18 11.63
CA THR A 14 -7.62 0.86 13.06
C THR A 14 -8.74 -0.12 13.38
N GLY A 15 -8.44 -1.17 14.09
CA GLY A 15 -9.43 -2.18 14.40
C GLY A 15 -9.55 -3.23 13.32
N LEU A 16 -9.37 -2.84 12.05
CA LEU A 16 -9.35 -3.81 10.97
C LEU A 16 -8.18 -4.75 11.13
N LEU A 17 -7.00 -4.22 11.46
CA LEU A 17 -5.81 -5.05 11.61
C LEU A 17 -5.98 -6.08 12.73
N GLU A 18 -6.70 -5.72 13.78
CA GLU A 18 -6.98 -6.67 14.85
C GLU A 18 -7.83 -7.82 14.36
N SER A 19 -8.80 -7.52 13.51
CA SER A 19 -9.68 -8.56 12.98
C SER A 19 -8.98 -9.44 11.97
N LEU A 20 -7.83 -9.02 11.46
CA LEU A 20 -7.06 -9.83 10.53
C LEU A 20 -6.13 -10.81 11.24
N ILE A 21 -6.02 -10.72 12.55
CA ILE A 21 -5.23 -11.69 13.30
C ILE A 21 -5.88 -13.05 13.11
N GLY A 22 -5.11 -14.00 12.64
CA GLY A 22 -5.63 -15.32 12.35
C GLY A 22 -6.06 -15.51 10.90
N THR A 23 -6.17 -14.44 10.13
CA THR A 23 -6.39 -14.56 8.69
C THR A 23 -5.11 -15.10 8.08
N GLU A 24 -5.22 -16.21 7.36
CA GLU A 24 -4.02 -16.85 6.85
C GLU A 24 -3.67 -16.47 5.43
N ASP A 25 -4.62 -15.99 4.65
CA ASP A 25 -4.37 -15.64 3.27
C ASP A 25 -3.94 -14.18 3.14
N PRO A 26 -2.68 -13.92 2.78
CA PRO A 26 -2.21 -12.53 2.65
C PRO A 26 -2.97 -11.72 1.59
N ASP A 27 -3.43 -12.35 0.52
CA ASP A 27 -4.15 -11.64 -0.51
C ASP A 27 -5.51 -11.17 0.00
N ASP A 28 -6.21 -12.00 0.77
CA ASP A 28 -7.48 -11.62 1.36
C ASP A 28 -7.28 -10.48 2.36
N MET A 29 -6.18 -10.53 3.11
CA MET A 29 -5.81 -9.47 4.02
C MET A 29 -5.65 -8.15 3.30
N MET A 30 -4.92 -8.15 2.18
CA MET A 30 -4.70 -6.93 1.41
C MET A 30 -5.99 -6.42 0.79
N LEU A 31 -6.87 -7.31 0.34
CA LEU A 31 -8.15 -6.90 -0.22
C LEU A 31 -9.01 -6.18 0.83
N GLU A 32 -9.00 -6.66 2.05
CA GLU A 32 -9.73 -6.00 3.13
C GLU A 32 -9.15 -4.61 3.42
N ILE A 33 -7.82 -4.52 3.45
CA ILE A 33 -7.15 -3.25 3.67
C ILE A 33 -7.51 -2.26 2.56
N MET A 34 -7.41 -2.71 1.31
CA MET A 34 -7.68 -1.85 0.16
C MET A 34 -9.13 -1.41 0.13
N ASP A 35 -10.05 -2.27 0.55
CA ASP A 35 -11.45 -1.90 0.63
C ASP A 35 -11.65 -0.71 1.58
N LYS A 36 -10.97 -0.70 2.70
CA LYS A 36 -11.06 0.41 3.66
C LYS A 36 -10.43 1.69 3.13
N LEU A 37 -9.50 1.58 2.19
CA LEU A 37 -8.83 2.74 1.61
C LEU A 37 -9.47 3.18 0.30
N SER A 38 -10.56 2.55 -0.12
CA SER A 38 -11.11 2.76 -1.47
C SER A 38 -11.75 4.12 -1.69
N ASP A 39 -11.95 4.91 -0.64
CA ASP A 39 -12.50 6.26 -0.78
C ASP A 39 -11.47 7.27 -1.25
N THR A 40 -10.19 6.91 -1.30
CA THR A 40 -9.14 7.82 -1.76
C THR A 40 -8.21 7.09 -2.71
N VAL A 41 -8.57 7.12 -3.99
CA VAL A 41 -7.79 6.45 -5.03
C VAL A 41 -7.39 7.44 -6.12
N THR A 42 -6.29 7.16 -6.79
CA THR A 42 -5.80 8.01 -7.88
C THR A 42 -5.05 7.15 -8.90
N PRO A 43 -5.10 7.50 -10.19
CA PRO A 43 -4.30 6.77 -11.18
C PRO A 43 -2.83 7.19 -11.18
N ILE A 44 -2.51 8.36 -10.66
CA ILE A 44 -1.13 8.89 -10.66
C ILE A 44 -0.82 9.38 -9.26
N PRO A 45 0.31 8.97 -8.67
CA PRO A 45 0.61 9.37 -7.30
C PRO A 45 1.07 10.82 -7.24
N ASP A 46 0.78 11.49 -6.11
CA ASP A 46 1.39 12.76 -5.79
C ASP A 46 2.69 12.48 -5.06
N LEU A 47 3.75 13.17 -5.41
CA LEU A 47 5.05 12.95 -4.78
C LEU A 47 5.00 13.35 -3.31
N GLY A 48 5.62 12.51 -2.49
CA GLY A 48 5.65 12.73 -1.04
C GLY A 48 4.53 12.03 -0.29
N ASN A 49 3.55 11.50 -0.99
CA ASN A 49 2.43 10.80 -0.36
C ASN A 49 2.68 9.29 -0.36
N PHE A 50 1.92 8.59 0.46
CA PHE A 50 2.04 7.14 0.65
C PHE A 50 0.90 6.43 -0.06
N TYR A 51 1.22 5.27 -0.64
CA TYR A 51 0.24 4.51 -1.41
C TYR A 51 0.44 3.01 -1.25
N THR A 52 -0.65 2.26 -1.39
CA THR A 52 -0.60 0.83 -1.63
C THR A 52 -1.43 0.53 -2.86
N PHE A 53 -1.11 -0.54 -3.57
CA PHE A 53 -1.78 -0.85 -4.83
C PHE A 53 -1.49 -2.29 -5.22
N VAL A 54 -2.17 -2.75 -6.27
CA VAL A 54 -1.89 -4.06 -6.85
C VAL A 54 -0.89 -3.86 -7.99
N TYR A 55 0.22 -4.56 -7.95
CA TYR A 55 1.28 -4.42 -8.92
C TYR A 55 1.61 -5.76 -9.56
N LYS A 56 1.76 -5.75 -10.90
CA LYS A 56 2.09 -6.93 -11.64
C LYS A 56 3.60 -7.06 -11.68
N ALA A 57 4.19 -7.58 -10.62
CA ALA A 57 5.63 -7.73 -10.52
C ALA A 57 6.12 -8.83 -11.44
N GLU A 58 7.30 -8.65 -12.01
CA GLU A 58 7.86 -9.64 -12.93
C GLU A 58 8.31 -10.90 -12.20
N THR A 59 8.89 -10.73 -11.03
CA THR A 59 9.39 -11.87 -10.24
C THR A 59 8.98 -11.71 -8.79
N PRO A 60 7.67 -11.88 -8.47
CA PRO A 60 7.22 -11.68 -7.09
C PRO A 60 7.69 -12.81 -6.20
N ASN A 61 8.28 -12.45 -5.07
CA ASN A 61 8.68 -13.41 -4.05
C ASN A 61 7.78 -13.33 -2.83
N GLU A 62 7.24 -12.14 -2.55
CA GLU A 62 6.44 -11.90 -1.37
C GLU A 62 5.12 -11.25 -1.79
N THR A 63 4.12 -11.34 -0.95
CA THR A 63 2.84 -10.68 -1.24
C THR A 63 3.01 -9.18 -1.44
N TYR A 64 3.92 -8.54 -0.70
CA TYR A 64 4.13 -7.12 -0.86
C TYR A 64 4.86 -6.75 -2.16
N ASP A 65 5.32 -7.71 -2.95
CA ASP A 65 5.77 -7.43 -4.32
C ASP A 65 4.58 -7.14 -5.22
N VAL A 66 3.44 -7.76 -4.95
CA VAL A 66 2.22 -7.52 -5.71
C VAL A 66 1.29 -6.55 -5.00
N HIS A 67 1.56 -6.23 -3.74
CA HIS A 67 0.82 -5.24 -2.94
C HIS A 67 1.81 -4.29 -2.27
N PRO A 68 2.53 -3.46 -3.05
CA PRO A 68 3.55 -2.59 -2.46
C PRO A 68 2.98 -1.56 -1.51
N LEU A 69 3.77 -1.15 -0.52
CA LEU A 69 3.48 -0.04 0.36
C LEU A 69 4.63 0.94 0.20
N ILE A 70 4.39 2.09 -0.40
CA ILE A 70 5.46 2.98 -0.82
C ILE A 70 5.19 4.44 -0.50
N ALA A 71 6.26 5.24 -0.49
CA ALA A 71 6.17 6.68 -0.59
C ALA A 71 6.59 7.05 -2.01
N ALA A 72 5.74 7.79 -2.73
CA ALA A 72 6.08 8.21 -4.09
C ALA A 72 7.12 9.31 -4.02
N MET A 73 8.26 9.12 -4.69
CA MET A 73 9.39 10.03 -4.54
C MET A 73 9.77 10.77 -5.81
N GLU A 74 9.56 10.16 -6.97
CA GLU A 74 10.01 10.78 -8.21
C GLU A 74 9.24 10.20 -9.38
N TYR A 75 8.89 11.02 -10.37
CA TYR A 75 8.28 10.51 -11.59
C TYR A 75 9.37 10.04 -12.54
N THR A 76 9.06 9.00 -13.31
CA THR A 76 9.91 8.51 -14.39
C THR A 76 9.12 8.57 -15.69
N PRO A 77 9.75 8.36 -16.86
CA PRO A 77 9.01 8.47 -18.13
C PRO A 77 7.78 7.57 -18.24
N PHE A 78 7.81 6.40 -17.59
CA PHE A 78 6.70 5.44 -17.72
C PHE A 78 6.08 5.07 -16.38
N GLY A 79 6.45 5.74 -15.31
CA GLY A 79 5.93 5.41 -14.00
C GLY A 79 6.49 6.32 -12.92
N PHE A 80 6.93 5.72 -11.83
CA PHE A 80 7.48 6.48 -10.71
C PHE A 80 8.42 5.62 -9.89
N LYS A 81 9.26 6.30 -9.11
CA LYS A 81 10.08 5.65 -8.10
C LYS A 81 9.41 5.84 -6.77
N GLY A 82 9.31 4.77 -6.00
CA GLY A 82 8.78 4.81 -4.67
C GLY A 82 9.73 4.16 -3.68
N PHE A 83 9.75 4.71 -2.45
CA PHE A 83 10.47 4.05 -1.37
C PHE A 83 9.58 2.93 -0.84
N SER A 84 10.04 1.69 -0.96
CA SER A 84 9.28 0.54 -0.51
C SER A 84 9.56 0.29 0.97
N TYR A 85 8.51 0.33 1.78
CA TYR A 85 8.65 0.13 3.22
C TYR A 85 8.88 -1.32 3.60
N HIS A 86 8.48 -2.26 2.74
CA HIS A 86 8.73 -3.67 3.00
C HIS A 86 10.15 -4.06 2.64
N TRP A 87 10.68 -3.50 1.53
CA TRP A 87 12.04 -3.79 1.10
C TRP A 87 13.05 -2.79 1.64
N ASN A 88 12.56 -1.67 2.22
CA ASN A 88 13.38 -0.62 2.80
C ASN A 88 14.38 -0.04 1.80
N ARG A 89 13.91 0.19 0.59
CA ARG A 89 14.73 0.77 -0.48
C ARG A 89 13.88 1.32 -1.61
N MET A 90 14.49 2.11 -2.47
CA MET A 90 13.82 2.66 -3.64
C MET A 90 13.56 1.58 -4.67
N ARG A 91 12.39 1.62 -5.28
CA ARG A 91 12.00 0.70 -6.33
C ARG A 91 11.31 1.46 -7.44
N ASN A 92 11.44 0.93 -8.66
CA ASN A 92 10.77 1.51 -9.83
C ASN A 92 9.45 0.81 -10.06
N TYR A 93 8.42 1.59 -10.33
CA TYR A 93 7.10 1.06 -10.64
C TYR A 93 6.64 1.65 -11.98
N ASN A 94 6.19 0.79 -12.87
CA ASN A 94 5.72 1.19 -14.18
C ASN A 94 4.20 1.26 -14.15
N PHE A 95 3.62 2.33 -14.69
CA PHE A 95 2.16 2.48 -14.69
C PHE A 95 1.47 1.29 -15.35
N ASN A 96 2.10 0.67 -16.35
CA ASN A 96 1.52 -0.51 -17.00
C ASN A 96 1.41 -1.70 -16.05
N GLY A 97 2.18 -1.72 -14.98
CA GLY A 97 2.12 -2.79 -13.99
C GLY A 97 1.11 -2.56 -12.90
N VAL A 98 0.59 -1.34 -12.77
CA VAL A 98 -0.40 -1.02 -11.75
C VAL A 98 -1.75 -1.54 -12.22
N VAL A 99 -2.37 -2.40 -11.41
CA VAL A 99 -3.68 -2.95 -11.72
C VAL A 99 -4.71 -2.12 -10.96
N GLY A 100 -5.54 -1.39 -11.70
CA GLY A 100 -6.50 -0.48 -11.09
C GLY A 100 -5.83 0.83 -10.73
N GLN A 101 -6.06 1.30 -9.51
CA GLN A 101 -5.57 2.60 -9.09
C GLN A 101 -4.68 2.49 -7.86
N LEU A 102 -4.07 3.61 -7.49
CA LEU A 102 -3.26 3.70 -6.29
C LEU A 102 -4.17 4.12 -5.15
N TYR A 103 -4.03 3.47 -4.01
CA TYR A 103 -4.85 3.75 -2.82
C TYR A 103 -4.02 4.59 -1.87
N TYR A 104 -4.50 5.80 -1.57
CA TYR A 104 -3.80 6.72 -0.70
C TYR A 104 -3.78 6.18 0.74
N VAL A 105 -2.63 6.30 1.38
CA VAL A 105 -2.42 5.87 2.76
C VAL A 105 -1.97 7.10 3.54
N ASN A 106 -2.65 7.45 4.64
CA ASN A 106 -2.17 8.56 5.43
C ASN A 106 -1.12 8.07 6.43
N ARG A 107 -0.49 9.00 7.15
CA ARG A 107 0.66 8.69 7.99
C ARG A 107 0.32 7.67 9.08
N ASP A 108 -0.83 7.82 9.71
CA ASP A 108 -1.21 6.90 10.79
C ASP A 108 -1.45 5.49 10.25
N GLU A 109 -2.05 5.41 9.07
CA GLU A 109 -2.29 4.13 8.42
C GLU A 109 -0.99 3.48 7.99
N LEU A 110 -0.04 4.28 7.53
CA LEU A 110 1.27 3.77 7.14
C LEU A 110 1.95 3.09 8.31
N ASP A 111 1.93 3.73 9.47
CA ASP A 111 2.55 3.17 10.66
C ASP A 111 1.92 1.83 11.04
N GLU A 112 0.59 1.75 10.92
CA GLU A 112 -0.12 0.51 11.20
C GLU A 112 0.24 -0.57 10.18
N LEU A 113 0.22 -0.24 8.91
CA LEU A 113 0.48 -1.22 7.85
C LEU A 113 1.89 -1.78 7.94
N ARG A 114 2.84 -0.96 8.37
CA ARG A 114 4.22 -1.40 8.50
C ARG A 114 4.42 -2.40 9.63
N THR A 115 3.49 -2.48 10.56
CA THR A 115 3.63 -3.39 11.70
C THR A 115 3.07 -4.78 11.40
N ILE A 116 2.48 -4.98 10.25
CA ILE A 116 1.95 -6.29 9.89
C ILE A 116 3.13 -7.25 9.69
N PRO A 117 3.12 -8.41 10.34
CA PRO A 117 4.25 -9.33 10.28
C PRO A 117 4.54 -9.80 8.85
N TYR A 118 5.80 -9.84 8.50
CA TYR A 118 6.22 -10.22 7.15
C TYR A 118 5.74 -11.60 6.75
N GLN A 119 5.71 -12.54 7.65
CA GLN A 119 5.32 -13.90 7.30
C GLN A 119 3.88 -13.96 6.78
N LYS A 120 3.08 -12.92 7.04
CA LYS A 120 1.73 -12.86 6.51
C LYS A 120 1.69 -12.46 5.04
N PHE A 121 2.82 -12.05 4.50
CA PHE A 121 2.91 -11.56 3.12
C PHE A 121 3.74 -12.46 2.23
N VAL A 122 4.15 -13.62 2.72
CA VAL A 122 4.92 -14.55 1.90
C VAL A 122 3.96 -15.28 0.98
N LEU A 123 4.30 -15.31 -0.31
CA LEU A 123 3.46 -15.99 -1.30
C LEU A 123 3.51 -17.49 -1.07
N ASN A 124 2.35 -18.13 -1.19
CA ASN A 124 2.28 -19.58 -1.10
C ASN A 124 2.67 -20.18 -2.43
N ASN A 125 3.53 -21.15 -2.38
CA ASN A 125 3.97 -21.84 -3.60
C ASN A 125 3.40 -23.24 -3.68
#